data_3206c87dfc4cb50a358a2fbd63b53116
#
_entry.id   3206c87dfc4cb50a358a2fbd63b53116
#
_cell.length_a   1.000
_cell.length_b   1.000
_cell.length_c   1.000
_cell.angle_alpha   90.00
_cell.angle_beta   90.00
_cell.angle_gamma   90.00
#
_symmetry.space_group_name_H-M   'P 1'
#
loop_
_entity.id
_entity.type
_entity.pdbx_description
1 polymer ?
#
loop_
_entity_poly.entity_id
_entity_poly.type
_entity_poly.pdbx_seq_one_letter_code
_entity_poly.pdbx_strand_id
1 'polypeptide(L)'
;MRLQTHAFPLFEKGRYIMGFNQYHEPANELPEATRTFARMIASLTEETEAINWYEQRLSVEPDKDARAIMSNAQEEEFKHFGMDLEFLLRRTPVWQAILKDILFTSGDIVARGEQGEQAGEQEEQHEQQGQQ
;
A
#
# COMPACT_ATOMS: atom_id res chain seq x y z
N MET A 1 -0.34 39.21 44.14
CA MET A 1 -1.13 38.82 42.98
C MET A 1 -0.20 38.09 41.97
N ARG A 2 -0.14 36.77 41.99
CA ARG A 2 0.74 35.98 41.12
C ARG A 2 -0.02 35.61 39.86
N LEU A 3 0.46 36.10 38.71
CA LEU A 3 -0.03 35.72 37.42
C LEU A 3 0.43 34.28 37.13
N GLN A 4 -0.52 33.36 37.09
CA GLN A 4 -0.29 32.01 36.61
C GLN A 4 -0.20 32.05 35.08
N THR A 5 1.00 31.89 34.56
CA THR A 5 1.22 31.64 33.14
C THR A 5 0.76 30.22 32.84
N HIS A 6 -0.39 30.07 32.18
CA HIS A 6 -0.80 28.82 31.59
C HIS A 6 0.12 28.55 30.41
N ALA A 7 1.07 27.66 30.57
CA ALA A 7 1.82 27.10 29.47
C ALA A 7 0.86 26.29 28.59
N PHE A 8 0.62 26.75 27.38
CA PHE A 8 -0.01 25.94 26.35
C PHE A 8 0.87 24.71 26.12
N PRO A 9 0.30 23.51 26.05
CA PRO A 9 1.09 22.34 25.70
C PRO A 9 1.66 22.57 24.30
N LEU A 10 2.98 22.43 24.21
CA LEU A 10 3.71 22.38 22.96
C LEU A 10 3.00 21.33 22.08
N PHE A 11 2.47 21.76 20.95
CA PHE A 11 2.05 20.88 19.89
C PHE A 11 3.24 20.00 19.55
N GLU A 12 3.28 18.78 20.06
CA GLU A 12 4.05 17.73 19.42
C GLU A 12 3.59 17.73 17.98
N LYS A 13 4.52 17.98 17.06
CA LYS A 13 4.28 17.94 15.62
C LYS A 13 3.48 16.67 15.34
N GLY A 14 2.20 16.88 14.99
CA GLY A 14 1.27 15.81 14.79
C GLY A 14 1.91 14.76 13.88
N ARG A 15 2.23 13.64 14.48
CA ARG A 15 2.45 12.43 13.73
C ARG A 15 1.08 12.15 13.09
N TYR A 16 0.92 12.52 11.84
CA TYR A 16 -0.19 12.00 11.04
C TYR A 16 -0.01 10.49 11.10
N ILE A 17 -0.80 9.85 11.94
CA ILE A 17 -0.96 8.41 11.91
C ILE A 17 -1.79 8.17 10.64
N MET A 18 -1.13 8.16 9.52
CA MET A 18 -1.57 7.40 8.37
C MET A 18 -1.67 5.99 8.91
N GLY A 19 -2.84 5.38 9.01
CA GLY A 19 -3.24 4.22 9.83
C GLY A 19 -2.31 2.99 9.86
N PHE A 20 -1.00 3.19 9.73
CA PHE A 20 -0.01 2.16 9.51
C PHE A 20 1.36 2.62 10.08
N ASN A 21 1.81 1.92 11.11
CA ASN A 21 3.18 2.05 11.60
C ASN A 21 4.10 1.27 10.66
N GLN A 22 5.02 1.95 9.99
CA GLN A 22 5.92 1.36 9.00
C GLN A 22 6.83 0.27 9.60
N TYR A 23 7.30 0.45 10.83
CA TYR A 23 8.17 -0.51 11.51
C TYR A 23 7.55 -0.98 12.83
N HIS A 24 7.53 -2.30 13.02
CA HIS A 24 7.14 -2.96 14.27
C HIS A 24 8.34 -3.51 15.05
N GLU A 25 9.52 -3.45 14.44
CA GLU A 25 10.81 -3.81 15.02
C GLU A 25 11.78 -2.63 14.91
N PRO A 26 12.84 -2.58 15.72
CA PRO A 26 13.82 -1.50 15.65
C PRO A 26 14.42 -1.38 14.25
N ALA A 27 14.39 -0.19 13.67
CA ALA A 27 14.79 0.04 12.27
C ALA A 27 16.25 -0.36 12.00
N ASN A 28 17.14 -0.23 12.99
CA ASN A 28 18.55 -0.59 12.89
C ASN A 28 18.79 -2.11 12.92
N GLU A 29 17.81 -2.89 13.36
CA GLU A 29 17.86 -4.37 13.35
C GLU A 29 17.27 -4.96 12.06
N LEU A 30 16.52 -4.17 11.29
CA LEU A 30 15.92 -4.60 10.02
C LEU A 30 16.95 -4.59 8.89
N PRO A 31 17.05 -5.68 8.10
CA PRO A 31 17.84 -5.68 6.87
C PRO A 31 17.39 -4.58 5.90
N GLU A 32 18.30 -4.08 5.07
CA GLU A 32 17.97 -3.02 4.09
C GLU A 32 16.85 -3.44 3.13
N ALA A 33 16.85 -4.69 2.68
CA ALA A 33 15.79 -5.22 1.82
C ALA A 33 14.40 -5.15 2.49
N THR A 34 14.32 -5.46 3.78
CA THR A 34 13.08 -5.37 4.57
C THR A 34 12.64 -3.92 4.74
N ARG A 35 13.57 -3.00 4.96
CA ARG A 35 13.26 -1.56 5.03
C ARG A 35 12.77 -1.01 3.70
N THR A 36 13.37 -1.44 2.59
CA THR A 36 12.89 -1.08 1.24
C THR A 36 11.49 -1.62 0.98
N PHE A 37 11.25 -2.89 1.34
CA PHE A 37 9.91 -3.48 1.25
C PHE A 37 8.88 -2.67 2.04
N ALA A 38 9.18 -2.31 3.28
CA ALA A 38 8.29 -1.52 4.14
C ALA A 38 8.00 -0.13 3.55
N ARG A 39 9.00 0.54 2.96
CA ARG A 39 8.80 1.83 2.27
C ARG A 39 7.87 1.69 1.06
N MET A 40 8.00 0.63 0.30
CA MET A 40 7.13 0.39 -0.86
C MET A 40 5.71 -0.01 -0.48
N ILE A 41 5.53 -0.75 0.62
CA ILE A 41 4.20 -0.99 1.20
C ILE A 41 3.57 0.33 1.69
N ALA A 42 4.34 1.20 2.31
CA ALA A 42 3.84 2.52 2.72
C ALA A 42 3.40 3.35 1.51
N SER A 43 4.20 3.41 0.44
CA SER A 43 3.82 4.05 -0.83
C SER A 43 2.53 3.47 -1.40
N LEU A 44 2.43 2.15 -1.51
CA LEU A 44 1.23 1.46 -2.00
C LEU A 44 -0.02 1.82 -1.18
N THR A 45 0.12 1.94 0.13
CA THR A 45 -0.97 2.36 1.02
C THR A 45 -1.37 3.81 0.75
N GLU A 46 -0.42 4.71 0.58
CA GLU A 46 -0.66 6.11 0.24
C GLU A 46 -1.40 6.26 -1.09
N GLU A 47 -1.03 5.49 -2.11
CA GLU A 47 -1.70 5.49 -3.42
C GLU A 47 -3.16 5.01 -3.30
N THR A 48 -3.42 3.95 -2.53
CA THR A 48 -4.80 3.48 -2.31
C THR A 48 -5.64 4.48 -1.55
N GLU A 49 -5.09 5.17 -0.55
CA GLU A 49 -5.78 6.25 0.16
C GLU A 49 -6.10 7.41 -0.79
N ALA A 50 -5.15 7.84 -1.62
CA ALA A 50 -5.35 8.89 -2.60
C ALA A 50 -6.44 8.54 -3.63
N ILE A 51 -6.42 7.32 -4.17
CA ILE A 51 -7.47 6.81 -5.08
C ILE A 51 -8.85 6.91 -4.45
N ASN A 52 -8.99 6.47 -3.20
CA ASN A 52 -10.24 6.53 -2.45
C ASN A 52 -10.70 7.98 -2.22
N TRP A 53 -9.81 8.88 -1.85
CA TRP A 53 -10.15 10.28 -1.61
C TRP A 53 -10.57 11.00 -2.90
N TYR A 54 -9.89 10.76 -4.01
CA TYR A 54 -10.30 11.32 -5.30
C TYR A 54 -11.66 10.78 -5.75
N GLU A 55 -11.95 9.50 -5.55
CA GLU A 55 -13.26 8.93 -5.85
C GLU A 55 -14.39 9.65 -5.07
N GLN A 56 -14.18 9.86 -3.77
CA GLN A 56 -15.13 10.59 -2.93
C GLN A 56 -15.33 12.04 -3.39
N ARG A 57 -14.23 12.76 -3.67
CA ARG A 57 -14.28 14.14 -4.16
C ARG A 57 -14.99 14.25 -5.50
N LEU A 58 -14.65 13.38 -6.43
CA LEU A 58 -15.27 13.33 -7.77
C LEU A 58 -16.78 13.06 -7.71
N SER A 59 -17.25 12.31 -6.73
CA SER A 59 -18.68 12.01 -6.57
C SER A 59 -19.53 13.24 -6.25
N VAL A 60 -18.96 14.29 -5.66
CA VAL A 60 -19.67 15.46 -5.17
C VAL A 60 -19.26 16.78 -5.84
N GLU A 61 -18.16 16.82 -6.59
CA GLU A 61 -17.64 18.05 -7.20
C GLU A 61 -18.48 18.46 -8.42
N PRO A 62 -19.14 19.63 -8.38
CA PRO A 62 -19.95 20.11 -9.50
C PRO A 62 -19.15 20.83 -10.60
N ASP A 63 -17.99 21.41 -10.28
CA ASP A 63 -17.17 22.16 -11.22
C ASP A 63 -16.46 21.23 -12.20
N LYS A 64 -16.63 21.48 -13.49
CA LYS A 64 -16.10 20.62 -14.56
C LYS A 64 -14.58 20.62 -14.63
N ASP A 65 -13.95 21.77 -14.42
CA ASP A 65 -12.49 21.90 -14.51
C ASP A 65 -11.84 21.26 -13.30
N ALA A 66 -12.41 21.46 -12.11
CA ALA A 66 -11.98 20.79 -10.90
C ALA A 66 -12.09 19.27 -11.00
N ARG A 67 -13.21 18.74 -11.55
CA ARG A 67 -13.39 17.32 -11.82
C ARG A 67 -12.33 16.77 -12.79
N ALA A 68 -12.03 17.50 -13.86
CA ALA A 68 -11.05 17.07 -14.85
C ALA A 68 -9.64 16.95 -14.21
N ILE A 69 -9.26 17.92 -13.38
CA ILE A 69 -7.99 17.90 -12.65
C ILE A 69 -7.94 16.71 -11.68
N MET A 70 -8.99 16.50 -10.89
CA MET A 70 -9.04 15.38 -9.92
C MET A 70 -9.06 14.02 -10.60
N SER A 71 -9.77 13.88 -11.73
CA SER A 71 -9.78 12.64 -12.52
C SER A 71 -8.40 12.31 -13.08
N ASN A 72 -7.71 13.31 -13.63
CA ASN A 72 -6.33 13.14 -14.08
C ASN A 72 -5.40 12.74 -12.94
N ALA A 73 -5.54 13.36 -11.77
CA ALA A 73 -4.74 12.99 -10.60
C ALA A 73 -5.03 11.55 -10.15
N GLN A 74 -6.29 11.13 -10.11
CA GLN A 74 -6.66 9.75 -9.77
C GLN A 74 -6.07 8.73 -10.75
N GLU A 75 -6.06 9.02 -12.04
CA GLU A 75 -5.45 8.14 -13.06
C GLU A 75 -3.93 7.99 -12.85
N GLU A 76 -3.24 9.04 -12.42
CA GLU A 76 -1.82 8.95 -12.03
C GLU A 76 -1.63 8.02 -10.82
N GLU A 77 -2.53 8.05 -9.83
CA GLU A 77 -2.45 7.17 -8.67
C GLU A 77 -2.71 5.70 -9.04
N PHE A 78 -3.57 5.41 -10.02
CA PHE A 78 -3.72 4.04 -10.56
C PHE A 78 -2.39 3.50 -11.12
N LYS A 79 -1.65 4.33 -11.84
CA LYS A 79 -0.35 4.00 -12.38
C LYS A 79 0.68 3.76 -11.27
N HIS A 80 0.76 4.67 -10.30
CA HIS A 80 1.68 4.56 -9.18
C HIS A 80 1.42 3.30 -8.36
N PHE A 81 0.16 3.00 -8.03
CA PHE A 81 -0.25 1.76 -7.39
C PHE A 81 0.27 0.52 -8.13
N GLY A 82 0.08 0.49 -9.45
CA GLY A 82 0.54 -0.62 -10.29
C GLY A 82 2.05 -0.78 -10.28
N MET A 83 2.79 0.33 -10.30
CA MET A 83 4.27 0.31 -10.25
C MET A 83 4.79 -0.17 -8.90
N ASP A 84 4.22 0.31 -7.80
CA ASP A 84 4.58 -0.10 -6.45
C ASP A 84 4.28 -1.58 -6.22
N LEU A 85 3.10 -2.04 -6.63
CA LEU A 85 2.71 -3.44 -6.54
C LEU A 85 3.65 -4.35 -7.35
N GLU A 86 3.95 -3.99 -8.59
CA GLU A 86 4.86 -4.78 -9.44
C GLU A 86 6.27 -4.85 -8.84
N PHE A 87 6.77 -3.75 -8.27
CA PHE A 87 8.05 -3.74 -7.56
C PHE A 87 8.08 -4.77 -6.42
N LEU A 88 7.03 -4.83 -5.62
CA LEU A 88 6.89 -5.77 -4.51
C LEU A 88 6.79 -7.21 -5.01
N LEU A 89 5.98 -7.46 -6.02
CA LEU A 89 5.75 -8.80 -6.56
C LEU A 89 7.00 -9.40 -7.22
N ARG A 90 7.82 -8.59 -7.90
CA ARG A 90 9.10 -9.06 -8.47
C ARG A 90 10.09 -9.54 -7.40
N ARG A 91 9.91 -9.14 -6.16
CA ARG A 91 10.76 -9.48 -5.02
C ARG A 91 10.14 -10.51 -4.08
N THR A 92 8.90 -10.92 -4.36
CA THR A 92 8.15 -11.85 -3.53
C THR A 92 7.49 -12.90 -4.43
N PRO A 93 8.25 -13.93 -4.90
CA PRO A 93 7.76 -14.91 -5.86
C PRO A 93 6.46 -15.60 -5.44
N VAL A 94 6.33 -15.94 -4.16
CA VAL A 94 5.10 -16.54 -3.61
C VAL A 94 3.90 -15.61 -3.79
N TRP A 95 4.03 -14.33 -3.43
CA TRP A 95 2.96 -13.35 -3.61
C TRP A 95 2.63 -13.13 -5.09
N GLN A 96 3.64 -13.09 -5.95
CA GLN A 96 3.45 -12.98 -7.40
C GLN A 96 2.67 -14.19 -7.94
N ALA A 97 3.00 -15.42 -7.53
CA ALA A 97 2.30 -16.64 -7.93
C ALA A 97 0.81 -16.58 -7.53
N ILE A 98 0.52 -16.17 -6.30
CA ILE A 98 -0.86 -16.00 -5.81
C ILE A 98 -1.63 -15.01 -6.69
N LEU A 99 -1.08 -13.83 -6.94
CA LEU A 99 -1.80 -12.78 -7.65
C LEU A 99 -1.99 -13.08 -9.14
N LYS A 100 -1.12 -13.88 -9.77
CA LYS A 100 -1.31 -14.30 -11.17
C LYS A 100 -2.60 -15.08 -11.40
N ASP A 101 -3.06 -15.85 -10.42
CA ASP A 101 -4.28 -16.62 -10.51
C ASP A 101 -5.54 -15.84 -10.13
N ILE A 102 -5.38 -14.63 -9.58
CA ILE A 102 -6.48 -13.76 -9.14
C ILE A 102 -6.71 -12.61 -10.11
N LEU A 103 -5.64 -11.87 -10.46
CA LEU A 103 -5.74 -10.63 -11.22
C LEU A 103 -5.95 -10.91 -12.72
N PHE A 104 -6.77 -10.05 -13.34
CA PHE A 104 -7.09 -10.12 -14.77
C PHE A 104 -7.74 -11.45 -15.21
N THR A 105 -8.38 -12.14 -14.28
CA THR A 105 -9.13 -13.37 -14.52
C THR A 105 -10.62 -13.11 -14.64
N SER A 106 -11.40 -14.13 -14.92
CA SER A 106 -12.85 -14.11 -14.93
C SER A 106 -13.43 -15.18 -14.02
N GLY A 107 -14.73 -15.07 -13.72
CA GLY A 107 -15.45 -16.02 -12.87
C GLY A 107 -15.44 -15.61 -11.39
N ASP A 108 -15.55 -16.57 -10.51
CA ASP A 108 -15.62 -16.36 -9.06
C ASP A 108 -14.26 -15.95 -8.50
N ILE A 109 -14.20 -14.75 -7.90
CA ILE A 109 -12.96 -14.17 -7.37
C ILE A 109 -12.43 -14.97 -6.16
N VAL A 110 -13.33 -15.52 -5.32
CA VAL A 110 -12.93 -16.32 -4.16
C VAL A 110 -12.30 -17.64 -4.60
N ALA A 111 -12.92 -18.31 -5.57
CA ALA A 111 -12.36 -19.53 -6.15
C ALA A 111 -10.99 -19.28 -6.81
N ARG A 112 -10.80 -18.13 -7.46
CA ARG A 112 -9.49 -17.71 -7.98
C ARG A 112 -8.48 -17.47 -6.85
N GLY A 113 -8.91 -16.92 -5.72
CA GLY A 113 -8.08 -16.77 -4.53
C GLY A 113 -7.58 -18.10 -3.98
N GLU A 114 -8.44 -19.12 -3.91
CA GLU A 114 -8.06 -20.48 -3.49
C GLU A 114 -7.05 -21.13 -4.44
N GLN A 115 -7.22 -20.93 -5.76
CA GLN A 115 -6.24 -21.38 -6.75
C GLN A 115 -4.90 -20.65 -6.60
N GLY A 116 -4.93 -19.37 -6.36
CA GLY A 116 -3.74 -18.56 -6.10
C GLY A 116 -2.98 -19.03 -4.86
N GLU A 117 -3.69 -19.35 -3.78
CA GLU A 117 -3.09 -19.91 -2.56
C GLU A 117 -2.32 -21.21 -2.86
N GLN A 118 -2.92 -22.13 -3.61
CA GLN A 118 -2.26 -23.36 -4.04
C GLN A 118 -1.02 -23.09 -4.91
N ALA A 119 -1.07 -22.11 -5.80
CA ALA A 119 0.08 -21.70 -6.60
C ALA A 119 1.21 -21.12 -5.72
N GLY A 120 0.87 -20.36 -4.70
CA GLY A 120 1.81 -19.83 -3.71
C GLY A 120 2.51 -20.95 -2.93
N GLU A 121 1.78 -21.96 -2.46
CA GLU A 121 2.34 -23.12 -1.77
C GLU A 121 3.32 -23.90 -2.65
N GLN A 122 3.03 -24.05 -3.93
CA GLN A 122 3.94 -24.71 -4.89
C GLN A 122 5.22 -23.91 -5.10
N GLU A 123 5.12 -22.58 -5.21
CA GLU A 123 6.28 -21.70 -5.35
C GLU A 123 7.18 -21.77 -4.11
N GLU A 124 6.60 -21.77 -2.91
CA GLU A 124 7.32 -21.89 -1.65
C GLU A 124 8.10 -23.21 -1.54
N GLN A 125 7.51 -24.33 -2.01
CA GLN A 125 8.18 -25.63 -2.08
C GLN A 125 9.35 -25.61 -3.08
N HIS A 126 9.20 -24.93 -4.20
CA HIS A 126 10.25 -24.74 -5.20
C HIS A 126 11.45 -23.96 -4.65
N GLU A 127 11.20 -22.86 -3.93
CA GLU A 127 12.25 -22.06 -3.29
C GLU A 127 13.05 -22.89 -2.26
N GLN A 128 12.37 -23.73 -1.47
CA GLN A 128 13.01 -24.59 -0.48
C GLN A 128 13.90 -25.68 -1.11
N GLN A 129 13.48 -26.25 -2.25
CA GLN A 129 14.25 -27.25 -2.97
C GLN A 129 15.48 -26.67 -3.71
N GLY A 130 15.39 -25.44 -4.16
CA GLY A 130 16.49 -24.75 -4.86
C GLY A 130 17.63 -24.29 -3.92
N GLN A 131 17.45 -24.33 -2.61
CA GLN A 131 18.44 -23.97 -1.61
C GLN A 131 19.22 -25.15 -1.03
N GLN A 132 18.95 -26.39 -1.45
CA GLN A 132 19.68 -27.62 -1.11
C GLN A 132 20.68 -27.98 -2.20
#